data_590ffca5d1aa11b1c0eddead3d1d0c5e
#
_entry.id   590ffca5d1aa11b1c0eddead3d1d0c5e
#
_cell.length_a   1.000
_cell.length_b   1.000
_cell.length_c   1.000
_cell.angle_alpha   90.00
_cell.angle_beta   90.00
_cell.angle_gamma   90.00
#
_symmetry.space_group_name_H-M   'P 1'
#
loop_
_entity.id
_entity.type
_entity.pdbx_description
1 polymer ?
#
loop_
_entity_poly.entity_id
_entity_poly.type
_entity_poly.pdbx_seq_one_letter_code
_entity_poly.pdbx_strand_id
1 'polypeptide(L)'
;MYKRQGYILISDVVKPNAKEAISGLKAAGVEKVVMLTGDAKKVADAVGSELGVDEVRSELLPGDKVDEVEKLIAAKGEKEKLAFVGDGINDAPVLSRADIGIAMGALGSDAAIEAADIVLMDDDPAKIATAMKISKKTLRIVHQNIVFALVIKFACLALGAVGFVNMWWAIFADVGVMILAVLNATRALSFKE
;
A
#
# COMPACT_ATOMS: atom_id res chain seq x y z
N MET A 1 3.42 25.95 -51.43
CA MET A 1 2.16 25.51 -50.79
C MET A 1 2.38 24.08 -50.32
N TYR A 2 2.67 23.86 -49.01
CA TYR A 2 2.88 22.52 -48.46
C TYR A 2 1.52 21.87 -48.24
N LYS A 3 1.21 20.81 -48.95
CA LYS A 3 0.03 19.99 -48.71
C LYS A 3 0.32 19.05 -47.54
N ARG A 4 -0.45 19.13 -46.45
CA ARG A 4 -0.44 18.10 -45.40
C ARG A 4 -0.85 16.77 -46.02
N GLN A 5 0.04 15.76 -45.96
CA GLN A 5 -0.18 14.46 -46.58
C GLN A 5 -0.62 13.37 -45.57
N GLY A 6 -0.67 13.70 -44.27
CA GLY A 6 -1.10 12.79 -43.21
C GLY A 6 -1.05 13.43 -41.85
N TYR A 7 -1.53 12.71 -40.86
CA TYR A 7 -1.43 13.04 -39.44
C TYR A 7 -1.12 11.76 -38.63
N ILE A 8 -0.41 11.94 -37.56
CA ILE A 8 -0.17 10.88 -36.58
C ILE A 8 -1.02 11.23 -35.35
N LEU A 9 -1.90 10.31 -34.96
CA LEU A 9 -2.68 10.43 -33.74
C LEU A 9 -1.90 9.70 -32.65
N ILE A 10 -1.54 10.42 -31.59
CA ILE A 10 -0.96 9.86 -30.37
C ILE A 10 -2.03 9.98 -29.30
N SER A 11 -2.40 8.85 -28.70
CA SER A 11 -3.32 8.82 -27.57
C SER A 11 -2.82 7.79 -26.57
N ASP A 12 -2.94 8.13 -25.29
CA ASP A 12 -2.68 7.20 -24.21
C ASP A 12 -3.80 6.16 -24.14
N VAL A 13 -3.44 4.94 -23.74
CA VAL A 13 -4.37 3.83 -23.58
C VAL A 13 -4.31 3.37 -22.12
N VAL A 14 -5.47 3.27 -21.50
CA VAL A 14 -5.60 2.74 -20.14
C VAL A 14 -5.14 1.28 -20.12
N LYS A 15 -4.34 0.91 -19.11
CA LYS A 15 -3.88 -0.48 -18.95
C LYS A 15 -5.09 -1.42 -18.79
N PRO A 16 -5.07 -2.61 -19.41
CA PRO A 16 -6.24 -3.51 -19.42
C PRO A 16 -6.78 -3.88 -18.04
N ASN A 17 -5.89 -4.01 -17.04
CA ASN A 17 -6.21 -4.40 -15.66
C ASN A 17 -6.43 -3.21 -14.70
N ALA A 18 -6.34 -1.96 -15.19
CA ALA A 18 -6.44 -0.79 -14.32
C ALA A 18 -7.81 -0.67 -13.63
N LYS A 19 -8.90 -0.95 -14.35
CA LYS A 19 -10.26 -0.94 -13.78
C LYS A 19 -10.46 -2.01 -12.71
N GLU A 20 -9.93 -3.21 -12.97
CA GLU A 20 -9.95 -4.31 -12.00
C GLU A 20 -9.11 -3.98 -10.75
N ALA A 21 -7.97 -3.30 -10.95
CA ALA A 21 -7.15 -2.83 -9.85
C ALA A 21 -7.90 -1.85 -8.95
N ILE A 22 -8.57 -0.84 -9.51
CA ILE A 22 -9.37 0.13 -8.74
C ILE A 22 -10.50 -0.58 -7.97
N SER A 23 -11.22 -1.49 -8.61
CA SER A 23 -12.26 -2.27 -7.94
C SER A 23 -11.69 -3.16 -6.82
N GLY A 24 -10.52 -3.76 -7.04
CA GLY A 24 -9.79 -4.55 -6.07
C GLY A 24 -9.33 -3.74 -4.85
N LEU A 25 -8.88 -2.50 -5.05
CA LEU A 25 -8.53 -1.57 -3.98
C LEU A 25 -9.74 -1.23 -3.10
N LYS A 26 -10.88 -0.89 -3.72
CA LYS A 26 -12.14 -0.63 -3.01
C LYS A 26 -12.60 -1.86 -2.22
N ALA A 27 -12.53 -3.05 -2.81
CA ALA A 27 -12.82 -4.31 -2.12
C ALA A 27 -11.84 -4.62 -0.97
N ALA A 28 -10.59 -4.15 -1.07
CA ALA A 28 -9.59 -4.29 0.01
C ALA A 28 -9.79 -3.28 1.15
N GLY A 29 -10.73 -2.33 1.01
CA GLY A 29 -11.11 -1.36 2.04
C GLY A 29 -10.53 0.04 1.84
N VAL A 30 -10.13 0.39 0.60
CA VAL A 30 -9.83 1.79 0.24
C VAL A 30 -11.15 2.53 0.12
N GLU A 31 -11.32 3.59 0.90
CA GLU A 31 -12.57 4.35 0.97
C GLU A 31 -12.72 5.31 -0.21
N LYS A 32 -11.61 5.91 -0.66
CA LYS A 32 -11.61 6.91 -1.73
C LYS A 32 -10.40 6.74 -2.63
N VAL A 33 -10.62 6.75 -3.94
CA VAL A 33 -9.58 6.74 -4.96
C VAL A 33 -9.62 8.06 -5.74
N VAL A 34 -8.50 8.78 -5.72
CA VAL A 34 -8.34 10.07 -6.38
C VAL A 34 -7.30 9.95 -7.48
N MET A 35 -7.61 10.41 -8.68
CA MET A 35 -6.68 10.48 -9.79
C MET A 35 -6.10 11.89 -9.90
N LEU A 36 -4.77 12.00 -9.86
CA LEU A 36 -4.03 13.25 -10.09
C LEU A 36 -3.30 13.16 -11.42
N THR A 37 -3.63 14.04 -12.37
CA THR A 37 -3.03 14.00 -13.70
C THR A 37 -2.72 15.41 -14.24
N GLY A 38 -1.69 15.49 -15.09
CA GLY A 38 -1.39 16.69 -15.89
C GLY A 38 -2.22 16.82 -17.16
N ASP A 39 -3.04 15.81 -17.50
CA ASP A 39 -3.85 15.80 -18.70
C ASP A 39 -4.95 16.86 -18.68
N ALA A 40 -5.40 17.25 -19.89
CA ALA A 40 -6.53 18.14 -20.03
C ALA A 40 -7.79 17.57 -19.38
N LYS A 41 -8.56 18.42 -18.73
CA LYS A 41 -9.74 18.04 -17.94
C LYS A 41 -10.68 17.06 -18.65
N LYS A 42 -10.98 17.30 -19.93
CA LYS A 42 -11.89 16.46 -20.72
C LYS A 42 -11.38 15.01 -20.86
N VAL A 43 -10.08 14.82 -21.01
CA VAL A 43 -9.44 13.50 -21.13
C VAL A 43 -9.44 12.83 -19.76
N ALA A 44 -9.01 13.56 -18.74
CA ALA A 44 -8.95 13.11 -17.36
C ALA A 44 -10.31 12.64 -16.83
N ASP A 45 -11.37 13.42 -17.08
CA ASP A 45 -12.74 13.07 -16.68
C ASP A 45 -13.25 11.80 -17.38
N ALA A 46 -12.92 11.63 -18.67
CA ALA A 46 -13.29 10.43 -19.42
C ALA A 46 -12.59 9.18 -18.86
N VAL A 47 -11.27 9.25 -18.66
CA VAL A 47 -10.47 8.15 -18.09
C VAL A 47 -10.91 7.85 -16.66
N GLY A 48 -11.12 8.86 -15.82
CA GLY A 48 -11.56 8.68 -14.45
C GLY A 48 -12.94 8.00 -14.35
N SER A 49 -13.86 8.35 -15.23
CA SER A 49 -15.17 7.71 -15.34
C SER A 49 -15.05 6.24 -15.79
N GLU A 50 -14.19 5.95 -16.75
CA GLU A 50 -13.94 4.59 -17.24
C GLU A 50 -13.35 3.70 -16.14
N LEU A 51 -12.38 4.22 -15.38
CA LEU A 51 -11.71 3.53 -14.29
C LEU A 51 -12.59 3.40 -13.03
N GLY A 52 -13.57 4.29 -12.86
CA GLY A 52 -14.42 4.32 -11.69
C GLY A 52 -13.73 4.89 -10.45
N VAL A 53 -12.84 5.87 -10.62
CA VAL A 53 -12.27 6.63 -9.51
C VAL A 53 -13.30 7.58 -8.92
N ASP A 54 -13.14 7.98 -7.66
CA ASP A 54 -14.14 8.78 -6.95
C ASP A 54 -13.95 10.28 -7.20
N GLU A 55 -12.72 10.70 -7.51
CA GLU A 55 -12.39 12.10 -7.79
C GLU A 55 -11.26 12.19 -8.81
N VAL A 56 -11.33 13.21 -9.69
CA VAL A 56 -10.30 13.51 -10.69
C VAL A 56 -9.83 14.94 -10.50
N ARG A 57 -8.51 15.13 -10.42
CA ARG A 57 -7.84 16.44 -10.43
C ARG A 57 -6.90 16.47 -11.62
N SER A 58 -7.22 17.32 -12.56
CA SER A 58 -6.58 17.41 -13.87
C SER A 58 -5.77 18.70 -14.03
N GLU A 59 -4.99 18.78 -15.12
CA GLU A 59 -4.21 19.96 -15.50
C GLU A 59 -3.16 20.35 -14.46
N LEU A 60 -2.68 19.39 -13.67
CA LEU A 60 -1.72 19.59 -12.59
C LEU A 60 -0.29 19.64 -13.14
N LEU A 61 0.47 20.64 -12.74
CA LEU A 61 1.91 20.65 -12.86
C LEU A 61 2.55 19.77 -11.75
N PRO A 62 3.82 19.35 -11.89
CA PRO A 62 4.47 18.53 -10.88
C PRO A 62 4.42 19.11 -9.45
N GLY A 63 4.56 20.45 -9.30
CA GLY A 63 4.42 21.12 -8.01
C GLY A 63 2.99 21.07 -7.47
N ASP A 64 1.99 21.26 -8.33
CA ASP A 64 0.58 21.24 -7.93
C ASP A 64 0.16 19.86 -7.39
N LYS A 65 0.76 18.77 -7.88
CA LYS A 65 0.50 17.43 -7.34
C LYS A 65 0.89 17.32 -5.86
N VAL A 66 2.01 17.92 -5.46
CA VAL A 66 2.45 17.94 -4.05
C VAL A 66 1.42 18.71 -3.21
N ASP A 67 1.02 19.90 -3.65
CA ASP A 67 0.04 20.72 -2.95
C ASP A 67 -1.32 20.01 -2.81
N GLU A 68 -1.74 19.28 -3.85
CA GLU A 68 -2.98 18.51 -3.83
C GLU A 68 -2.91 17.32 -2.85
N VAL A 69 -1.77 16.65 -2.78
CA VAL A 69 -1.55 15.58 -1.79
C VAL A 69 -1.52 16.15 -0.37
N GLU A 70 -0.90 17.29 -0.14
CA GLU A 70 -0.92 17.96 1.18
C GLU A 70 -2.34 18.37 1.59
N LYS A 71 -3.16 18.87 0.66
CA LYS A 71 -4.59 19.14 0.92
C LYS A 71 -5.37 17.88 1.30
N LEU A 72 -5.11 16.77 0.59
CA LEU A 72 -5.74 15.47 0.91
C LEU A 72 -5.30 14.95 2.29
N ILE A 73 -4.02 15.10 2.63
CA ILE A 73 -3.50 14.76 3.96
C ILE A 73 -4.14 15.61 5.05
N ALA A 74 -4.30 16.90 4.81
CA ALA A 74 -4.94 17.80 5.77
C ALA A 74 -6.45 17.53 5.95
N ALA A 75 -7.10 17.00 4.92
CA ALA A 75 -8.55 16.73 4.93
C ALA A 75 -8.90 15.33 5.48
N LYS A 76 -7.94 14.41 5.58
CA LYS A 76 -8.18 13.04 6.07
C LYS A 76 -8.43 12.99 7.58
N GLY A 77 -9.14 11.97 8.05
CA GLY A 77 -9.30 11.67 9.47
C GLY A 77 -8.00 11.21 10.14
N GLU A 78 -7.91 11.35 11.46
CA GLU A 78 -6.70 10.98 12.24
C GLU A 78 -6.26 9.53 12.05
N LYS A 79 -7.19 8.61 11.80
CA LYS A 79 -6.92 7.17 11.62
C LYS A 79 -6.77 6.76 10.16
N GLU A 80 -7.04 7.66 9.24
CA GLU A 80 -6.91 7.43 7.81
C GLU A 80 -5.47 7.61 7.36
N LYS A 81 -5.09 6.87 6.32
CA LYS A 81 -3.78 6.97 5.69
C LYS A 81 -3.95 7.24 4.20
N LEU A 82 -3.14 8.14 3.68
CA LEU A 82 -3.06 8.45 2.27
C LEU A 82 -1.91 7.67 1.65
N ALA A 83 -2.22 6.82 0.67
CA ALA A 83 -1.21 6.20 -0.17
C ALA A 83 -1.15 6.93 -1.52
N PHE A 84 0.04 7.25 -1.98
CA PHE A 84 0.28 7.79 -3.31
C PHE A 84 0.99 6.74 -4.17
N VAL A 85 0.50 6.55 -5.39
CA VAL A 85 1.06 5.61 -6.35
C VAL A 85 1.58 6.40 -7.55
N GLY A 86 2.86 6.24 -7.86
CA GLY A 86 3.51 6.91 -8.98
C GLY A 86 4.59 6.04 -9.62
N ASP A 87 4.97 6.35 -10.84
CA ASP A 87 5.94 5.58 -11.64
C ASP A 87 7.17 6.40 -12.09
N GLY A 88 7.16 7.71 -11.88
CA GLY A 88 8.12 8.62 -12.47
C GLY A 88 9.02 9.38 -11.50
N ILE A 89 10.12 9.91 -12.05
CA ILE A 89 11.04 10.84 -11.36
C ILE A 89 10.28 12.05 -10.82
N ASN A 90 9.30 12.53 -11.58
CA ASN A 90 8.51 13.70 -11.23
C ASN A 90 7.59 13.47 -10.02
N ASP A 91 7.32 12.22 -9.68
CA ASP A 91 6.46 11.84 -8.57
C ASP A 91 7.24 11.58 -7.26
N ALA A 92 8.58 11.53 -7.31
CA ALA A 92 9.42 11.31 -6.12
C ALA A 92 9.13 12.31 -4.96
N PRO A 93 8.95 13.62 -5.19
CA PRO A 93 8.56 14.55 -4.13
C PRO A 93 7.19 14.25 -3.53
N VAL A 94 6.26 13.74 -4.33
CA VAL A 94 4.90 13.37 -3.90
C VAL A 94 4.91 12.06 -3.13
N LEU A 95 5.68 11.07 -3.60
CA LEU A 95 5.87 9.78 -2.93
C LEU A 95 6.37 9.96 -1.50
N SER A 96 7.38 10.82 -1.31
CA SER A 96 7.95 11.09 0.02
C SER A 96 7.06 11.91 0.94
N ARG A 97 6.03 12.59 0.42
CA ARG A 97 5.09 13.39 1.20
C ARG A 97 3.85 12.60 1.66
N ALA A 98 3.47 11.58 0.92
CA ALA A 98 2.36 10.71 1.29
C ALA A 98 2.62 9.96 2.62
N ASP A 99 1.57 9.49 3.29
CA ASP A 99 1.77 8.57 4.43
C ASP A 99 2.36 7.22 4.00
N ILE A 100 2.10 6.84 2.73
CA ILE A 100 2.65 5.63 2.11
C ILE A 100 2.92 5.96 0.63
N GLY A 101 4.19 5.97 0.24
CA GLY A 101 4.62 6.10 -1.14
C GLY A 101 4.76 4.72 -1.80
N ILE A 102 4.13 4.54 -2.96
CA ILE A 102 4.21 3.29 -3.73
C ILE A 102 4.76 3.60 -5.12
N ALA A 103 5.97 3.14 -5.41
CA ALA A 103 6.56 3.25 -6.74
C ALA A 103 6.21 2.03 -7.60
N MET A 104 5.88 2.28 -8.87
CA MET A 104 5.54 1.25 -9.85
C MET A 104 6.60 1.13 -10.92
N GLY A 105 6.87 -0.13 -11.32
CA GLY A 105 7.75 -0.47 -12.44
C GLY A 105 9.21 -0.73 -12.03
N ALA A 106 9.76 -1.86 -12.47
CA ALA A 106 11.15 -2.25 -12.26
C ALA A 106 12.17 -1.30 -12.92
N LEU A 107 11.73 -0.50 -13.88
CA LEU A 107 12.50 0.53 -14.58
C LEU A 107 12.15 1.94 -14.07
N GLY A 108 11.45 2.04 -12.96
CA GLY A 108 11.23 3.29 -12.25
C GLY A 108 12.55 4.01 -12.01
N SER A 109 12.54 5.33 -12.00
CA SER A 109 13.77 6.07 -11.70
C SER A 109 14.28 5.68 -10.32
N ASP A 110 15.60 5.58 -10.18
CA ASP A 110 16.24 5.35 -8.89
C ASP A 110 15.71 6.31 -7.81
N ALA A 111 15.40 7.55 -8.21
CA ALA A 111 14.82 8.55 -7.31
C ALA A 111 13.40 8.21 -6.83
N ALA A 112 12.54 7.62 -7.66
CA ALA A 112 11.20 7.18 -7.24
C ALA A 112 11.28 5.94 -6.32
N ILE A 113 12.20 5.02 -6.62
CA ILE A 113 12.46 3.84 -5.79
C ILE A 113 12.98 4.25 -4.41
N GLU A 114 13.91 5.22 -4.35
CA GLU A 114 14.46 5.72 -3.10
C GLU A 114 13.44 6.50 -2.26
N ALA A 115 12.50 7.18 -2.92
CA ALA A 115 11.46 7.98 -2.25
C ALA A 115 10.24 7.17 -1.79
N ALA A 116 10.09 5.92 -2.24
CA ALA A 116 8.91 5.10 -1.96
C ALA A 116 9.11 4.16 -0.77
N ASP A 117 8.03 3.96 0.00
CA ASP A 117 7.99 2.94 1.07
C ASP A 117 7.80 1.52 0.51
N ILE A 118 7.13 1.41 -0.63
CA ILE A 118 6.82 0.15 -1.31
C ILE A 118 7.19 0.28 -2.78
N VAL A 119 7.90 -0.71 -3.31
CA VAL A 119 8.22 -0.79 -4.74
C VAL A 119 7.57 -2.03 -5.33
N LEU A 120 6.73 -1.83 -6.35
CA LEU A 120 6.16 -2.90 -7.14
C LEU A 120 7.04 -3.13 -8.36
N MET A 121 7.71 -4.28 -8.41
CA MET A 121 8.67 -4.61 -9.47
C MET A 121 8.01 -4.81 -10.84
N ASP A 122 6.75 -5.20 -10.83
CA ASP A 122 5.94 -5.31 -12.04
C ASP A 122 5.05 -4.06 -12.17
N ASP A 123 4.75 -3.73 -13.39
CA ASP A 123 3.92 -2.58 -13.73
C ASP A 123 2.41 -2.93 -13.65
N ASP A 124 2.02 -3.67 -12.61
CA ASP A 124 0.66 -4.15 -12.39
C ASP A 124 0.01 -3.51 -11.15
N PRO A 125 -0.93 -2.58 -11.32
CA PRO A 125 -1.59 -1.91 -10.19
C PRO A 125 -2.47 -2.85 -9.35
N ALA A 126 -2.90 -4.00 -9.86
CA ALA A 126 -3.68 -4.96 -9.10
C ALA A 126 -2.88 -5.55 -7.91
N LYS A 127 -1.55 -5.55 -7.99
CA LYS A 127 -0.67 -6.01 -6.90
C LYS A 127 -0.69 -5.13 -5.65
N ILE A 128 -1.16 -3.90 -5.74
CA ILE A 128 -1.37 -3.04 -4.56
C ILE A 128 -2.41 -3.69 -3.64
N ALA A 129 -3.53 -4.17 -4.19
CA ALA A 129 -4.55 -4.85 -3.40
C ALA A 129 -4.01 -6.15 -2.77
N THR A 130 -3.15 -6.88 -3.48
CA THR A 130 -2.46 -8.07 -2.95
C THR A 130 -1.51 -7.70 -1.81
N ALA A 131 -0.71 -6.64 -1.95
CA ALA A 131 0.17 -6.12 -0.90
C ALA A 131 -0.63 -5.74 0.37
N MET A 132 -1.78 -5.09 0.22
CA MET A 132 -2.68 -4.77 1.34
C MET A 132 -3.19 -6.03 2.05
N LYS A 133 -3.56 -7.08 1.31
CA LYS A 133 -4.00 -8.36 1.90
C LYS A 133 -2.86 -9.05 2.67
N ILE A 134 -1.65 -9.06 2.11
CA ILE A 134 -0.45 -9.60 2.75
C ILE A 134 -0.16 -8.86 4.06
N SER A 135 -0.17 -7.52 4.02
CA SER A 135 0.04 -6.69 5.21
C SER A 135 -0.99 -6.98 6.31
N LYS A 136 -2.28 -7.02 5.98
CA LYS A 136 -3.35 -7.36 6.94
C LYS A 136 -3.18 -8.76 7.55
N LYS A 137 -2.77 -9.74 6.74
CA LYS A 137 -2.48 -11.10 7.23
C LYS A 137 -1.29 -11.11 8.17
N THR A 138 -0.20 -10.42 7.80
CA THR A 138 1.03 -10.33 8.59
C THR A 138 0.75 -9.68 9.94
N LEU A 139 0.07 -8.53 9.96
CA LEU A 139 -0.31 -7.85 11.21
C LEU A 139 -1.18 -8.73 12.11
N ARG A 140 -2.10 -9.51 11.53
CA ARG A 140 -2.92 -10.46 12.30
C ARG A 140 -2.06 -11.54 12.97
N ILE A 141 -1.07 -12.08 12.25
CA ILE A 141 -0.14 -13.09 12.79
C ILE A 141 0.72 -12.47 13.92
N VAL A 142 1.24 -11.26 13.69
CA VAL A 142 2.01 -10.53 14.72
C VAL A 142 1.16 -10.32 15.99
N HIS A 143 -0.08 -9.85 15.82
CA HIS A 143 -0.99 -9.63 16.96
C HIS A 143 -1.30 -10.93 17.71
N GLN A 144 -1.54 -12.03 16.98
CA GLN A 144 -1.72 -13.36 17.58
C GLN A 144 -0.51 -13.77 18.42
N ASN A 145 0.70 -13.59 17.89
CA ASN A 145 1.94 -13.92 18.59
C ASN A 145 2.13 -13.09 19.87
N ILE A 146 1.86 -11.77 19.78
CA ILE A 146 1.97 -10.87 20.93
C ILE A 146 0.99 -11.29 22.03
N VAL A 147 -0.29 -11.46 21.69
CA VAL A 147 -1.33 -11.84 22.67
C VAL A 147 -1.00 -13.20 23.28
N PHE A 148 -0.63 -14.19 22.46
CA PHE A 148 -0.26 -15.52 22.93
C PHE A 148 0.92 -15.46 23.92
N ALA A 149 1.99 -14.74 23.57
CA ALA A 149 3.16 -14.59 24.42
C ALA A 149 2.82 -13.92 25.77
N LEU A 150 2.03 -12.84 25.73
CA LEU A 150 1.62 -12.14 26.95
C LEU A 150 0.75 -13.01 27.85
N VAL A 151 -0.21 -13.74 27.29
CA VAL A 151 -1.09 -14.64 28.06
C VAL A 151 -0.28 -15.72 28.77
N ILE A 152 0.64 -16.39 28.08
CA ILE A 152 1.49 -17.42 28.69
C ILE A 152 2.39 -16.81 29.76
N LYS A 153 2.97 -15.64 29.50
CA LYS A 153 3.87 -14.98 30.46
C LYS A 153 3.15 -14.56 31.72
N PHE A 154 1.98 -13.95 31.62
CA PHE A 154 1.18 -13.59 32.80
C PHE A 154 0.67 -14.81 33.54
N ALA A 155 0.28 -15.89 32.85
CA ALA A 155 -0.10 -17.13 33.47
C ALA A 155 1.06 -17.75 34.29
N CYS A 156 2.27 -17.79 33.73
CA CYS A 156 3.45 -18.27 34.42
C CYS A 156 3.80 -17.41 35.64
N LEU A 157 3.66 -16.09 35.57
CA LEU A 157 3.89 -15.18 36.69
C LEU A 157 2.87 -15.43 37.83
N ALA A 158 1.59 -15.57 37.49
CA ALA A 158 0.54 -15.84 38.46
C ALA A 158 0.74 -17.20 39.17
N LEU A 159 1.05 -18.26 38.41
CA LEU A 159 1.32 -19.58 38.94
C LEU A 159 2.60 -19.63 39.77
N GLY A 160 3.62 -18.85 39.39
CA GLY A 160 4.85 -18.69 40.16
C GLY A 160 4.62 -17.98 41.50
N ALA A 161 3.77 -16.94 41.50
CA ALA A 161 3.41 -16.22 42.72
C ALA A 161 2.68 -17.12 43.75
N VAL A 162 1.92 -18.10 43.28
CA VAL A 162 1.22 -19.09 44.13
C VAL A 162 2.13 -20.29 44.49
N GLY A 163 3.36 -20.36 43.92
CA GLY A 163 4.32 -21.40 44.21
C GLY A 163 4.17 -22.70 43.40
N PHE A 164 3.30 -22.72 42.41
CA PHE A 164 3.10 -23.90 41.56
C PHE A 164 4.18 -24.05 40.46
N VAL A 165 4.86 -22.96 40.07
CA VAL A 165 5.84 -22.93 38.97
C VAL A 165 7.19 -22.48 39.52
N ASN A 166 8.23 -23.27 39.24
CA ASN A 166 9.61 -22.89 39.51
C ASN A 166 10.28 -22.21 38.30
N MET A 167 11.47 -21.70 38.51
CA MET A 167 12.24 -20.97 37.46
C MET A 167 12.43 -21.79 36.19
N TRP A 168 12.63 -23.11 36.26
CA TRP A 168 12.84 -23.98 35.11
C TRP A 168 11.60 -24.04 34.19
N TRP A 169 10.42 -24.12 34.79
CA TRP A 169 9.16 -24.10 34.05
C TRP A 169 8.95 -22.74 33.34
N ALA A 170 9.30 -21.65 34.00
CA ALA A 170 9.21 -20.32 33.42
C ALA A 170 10.14 -20.17 32.19
N ILE A 171 11.39 -20.65 32.27
CA ILE A 171 12.34 -20.66 31.17
C ILE A 171 11.83 -21.55 30.02
N PHE A 172 11.33 -22.74 30.35
CA PHE A 172 10.80 -23.66 29.32
C PHE A 172 9.57 -23.09 28.61
N ALA A 173 8.68 -22.43 29.33
CA ALA A 173 7.52 -21.76 28.74
C ALA A 173 7.95 -20.60 27.82
N ASP A 174 8.93 -19.79 28.21
CA ASP A 174 9.42 -18.65 27.42
C ASP A 174 10.05 -19.12 26.08
N VAL A 175 10.92 -20.12 26.14
CA VAL A 175 11.52 -20.73 24.94
C VAL A 175 10.46 -21.42 24.08
N GLY A 176 9.53 -22.14 24.67
CA GLY A 176 8.42 -22.81 23.96
C GLY A 176 7.52 -21.81 23.24
N VAL A 177 7.17 -20.70 23.88
CA VAL A 177 6.40 -19.60 23.27
C VAL A 177 7.12 -19.01 22.09
N MET A 178 8.45 -18.79 22.20
CA MET A 178 9.26 -18.27 21.08
C MET A 178 9.22 -19.20 19.88
N ILE A 179 9.42 -20.51 20.09
CA ILE A 179 9.38 -21.51 19.01
C ILE A 179 8.01 -21.52 18.34
N LEU A 180 6.93 -21.54 19.11
CA LEU A 180 5.56 -21.54 18.59
C LEU A 180 5.24 -20.25 17.84
N ALA A 181 5.72 -19.11 18.32
CA ALA A 181 5.56 -17.82 17.64
C ALA A 181 6.28 -17.79 16.29
N VAL A 182 7.50 -18.35 16.22
CA VAL A 182 8.25 -18.48 14.94
C VAL A 182 7.50 -19.41 13.99
N LEU A 183 7.03 -20.56 14.46
CA LEU A 183 6.24 -21.47 13.63
C LEU A 183 4.95 -20.83 13.14
N ASN A 184 4.27 -20.05 13.97
CA ASN A 184 3.09 -19.30 13.53
C ASN A 184 3.45 -18.21 12.49
N ALA A 185 4.62 -17.56 12.64
CA ALA A 185 5.09 -16.53 11.71
C ALA A 185 5.38 -17.09 10.30
N THR A 186 5.80 -18.37 10.17
CA THR A 186 6.01 -18.99 8.85
C THR A 186 4.74 -19.06 8.00
N ARG A 187 3.56 -18.94 8.60
CA ARG A 187 2.27 -18.83 7.87
C ARG A 187 2.18 -17.58 7.02
N ALA A 188 3.00 -16.55 7.29
CA ALA A 188 3.07 -15.38 6.44
C ALA A 188 3.64 -15.71 5.05
N LEU A 189 4.55 -16.70 4.96
CA LEU A 189 5.14 -17.15 3.69
C LEU A 189 4.15 -17.91 2.79
N SER A 190 3.09 -18.49 3.38
CA SER A 190 2.06 -19.26 2.65
C SER A 190 0.91 -18.34 2.23
N PHE A 191 1.20 -17.30 1.43
CA PHE A 191 0.17 -16.50 0.78
C PHE A 191 -0.19 -17.18 -0.54
N LYS A 192 -1.43 -17.67 -0.67
CA LYS A 192 -2.02 -18.07 -1.95
C LYS A 192 -2.88 -16.90 -2.43
N GLU A 193 -2.60 -16.45 -3.63
CA GLU A 193 -3.45 -15.50 -4.37
C GLU A 193 -4.87 -16.02 -4.54
#